data_7171877187d1fccb854733ef1ce3113d
#
_entry.id   7171877187d1fccb854733ef1ce3113d
#
_cell.length_a   1.000
_cell.length_b   1.000
_cell.length_c   1.000
_cell.angle_alpha   90.00
_cell.angle_beta   90.00
_cell.angle_gamma   90.00
#
_symmetry.space_group_name_H-M   'P 1'
#
loop_
_entity.id
_entity.type
_entity.pdbx_description
1 polymer ?
#
loop_
_entity_poly.entity_id
_entity_poly.type
_entity_poly.pdbx_seq_one_letter_code
_entity_poly.pdbx_strand_id
1 'polypeptide(L)'
;MRFVCDVMLGKLARYLRMLGLDAPYISNPAQLKSYANKSSDTVFLTRRSLKDTKHGNKILIKSELIDEQLEEIKEVIKPLIKSDKMMSRCIECNTPLVGVDKYEIERFVPEYVFHRYNAFSVCTACKKVYWKGSHTEHMMEWIEKFMTDH
;
A
#
# COMPACT_ATOMS: atom_id res chain seq x y z
N MET A 1 -0.35 -7.30 10.11
CA MET A 1 -1.22 -8.03 9.15
C MET A 1 -0.74 -7.73 7.73
N ARG A 2 -0.78 -8.73 6.88
CA ARG A 2 -0.31 -8.64 5.50
C ARG A 2 -1.45 -8.91 4.55
N PHE A 3 -1.58 -8.07 3.52
CA PHE A 3 -2.63 -8.20 2.49
C PHE A 3 -1.99 -8.60 1.17
N VAL A 4 -2.01 -9.89 0.86
CA VAL A 4 -1.48 -10.37 -0.42
C VAL A 4 -2.51 -10.09 -1.50
N CYS A 5 -2.17 -9.25 -2.46
CA CYS A 5 -3.07 -8.83 -3.53
C CYS A 5 -2.82 -9.65 -4.79
N ASP A 6 -3.87 -10.33 -5.25
CA ASP A 6 -3.83 -11.17 -6.45
C ASP A 6 -3.75 -10.32 -7.72
N VAL A 7 -3.49 -10.97 -8.82
CA VAL A 7 -3.54 -10.35 -10.14
C VAL A 7 -4.87 -9.60 -10.32
N MET A 8 -4.86 -8.48 -11.04
CA MET A 8 -5.97 -7.54 -11.21
C MET A 8 -6.19 -6.59 -10.03
N LEU A 9 -5.50 -6.79 -8.91
CA LEU A 9 -5.60 -5.92 -7.74
C LEU A 9 -4.32 -5.08 -7.52
N GLY A 10 -3.59 -4.79 -8.59
CA GLY A 10 -2.37 -3.98 -8.50
C GLY A 10 -2.63 -2.58 -7.98
N LYS A 11 -3.72 -1.95 -8.42
CA LYS A 11 -4.07 -0.61 -7.96
C LYS A 11 -4.46 -0.63 -6.47
N LEU A 12 -5.21 -1.66 -6.06
CA LEU A 12 -5.57 -1.81 -4.64
C LEU A 12 -4.32 -1.98 -3.78
N ALA A 13 -3.36 -2.78 -4.25
CA ALA A 13 -2.09 -2.95 -3.52
C ALA A 13 -1.39 -1.60 -3.32
N ARG A 14 -1.36 -0.75 -4.35
CA ARG A 14 -0.72 0.57 -4.27
C ARG A 14 -1.42 1.45 -3.23
N TYR A 15 -2.75 1.45 -3.19
CA TYR A 15 -3.50 2.23 -2.20
C TYR A 15 -3.26 1.72 -0.78
N LEU A 16 -3.22 0.41 -0.60
CA LEU A 16 -2.94 -0.17 0.72
C LEU A 16 -1.55 0.23 1.22
N ARG A 17 -0.56 0.27 0.31
CA ARG A 17 0.79 0.71 0.64
C ARG A 17 0.82 2.19 1.03
N MET A 18 0.03 3.02 0.36
CA MET A 18 -0.10 4.43 0.73
C MET A 18 -0.67 4.59 2.14
N LEU A 19 -1.55 3.69 2.53
CA LEU A 19 -2.13 3.67 3.87
C LEU A 19 -1.17 3.11 4.92
N GLY A 20 0.03 2.69 4.51
CA GLY A 20 1.03 2.16 5.42
C GLY A 20 0.91 0.67 5.67
N LEU A 21 0.06 -0.02 4.91
CA LEU A 21 -0.18 -1.45 5.10
C LEU A 21 0.75 -2.29 4.23
N ASP A 22 1.15 -3.45 4.76
CA ASP A 22 1.98 -4.41 4.04
C ASP A 22 1.10 -5.10 3.00
N ALA A 23 1.33 -4.81 1.73
CA ALA A 23 0.48 -5.29 0.64
C ALA A 23 1.31 -5.77 -0.56
N PRO A 24 1.89 -6.98 -0.47
CA PRO A 24 2.59 -7.57 -1.60
C PRO A 24 1.62 -7.91 -2.73
N TYR A 25 2.12 -7.85 -3.96
CA TYR A 25 1.35 -8.17 -5.15
C TYR A 25 1.89 -9.44 -5.78
N ILE A 26 0.99 -10.35 -6.18
CA ILE A 26 1.38 -11.57 -6.89
C ILE A 26 0.77 -11.56 -8.29
N SER A 27 1.52 -12.04 -9.27
CA SER A 27 1.08 -12.09 -10.66
C SER A 27 0.60 -13.49 -11.09
N ASN A 28 0.90 -14.51 -10.28
CA ASN A 28 0.43 -15.87 -10.54
C ASN A 28 0.18 -16.61 -9.23
N PRO A 29 -0.70 -17.63 -9.25
CA PRO A 29 -1.08 -18.37 -8.03
C PRO A 29 0.06 -19.10 -7.33
N ALA A 30 1.11 -19.46 -8.07
CA ALA A 30 2.26 -20.17 -7.47
C ALA A 30 2.97 -19.30 -6.42
N GLN A 31 2.96 -17.99 -6.60
CA GLN A 31 3.58 -17.05 -5.66
C GLN A 31 2.86 -17.02 -4.32
N LEU A 32 1.60 -17.41 -4.28
CA LEU A 32 0.83 -17.44 -3.05
C LEU A 32 1.42 -18.41 -2.02
N LYS A 33 2.05 -19.49 -2.50
CA LYS A 33 2.65 -20.48 -1.61
C LYS A 33 3.72 -19.89 -0.71
N SER A 34 4.42 -18.85 -1.16
CA SER A 34 5.45 -18.21 -0.34
C SER A 34 4.87 -17.45 0.85
N TYR A 35 3.58 -17.12 0.81
CA TYR A 35 2.89 -16.41 1.87
C TYR A 35 1.96 -17.31 2.69
N ALA A 36 1.55 -18.45 2.13
CA ALA A 36 0.49 -19.30 2.68
C ALA A 36 0.78 -19.86 4.07
N ASN A 37 2.03 -20.14 4.39
CA ASN A 37 2.41 -20.84 5.62
C ASN A 37 3.03 -19.96 6.69
N LYS A 38 2.96 -18.62 6.53
CA LYS A 38 3.79 -17.75 7.38
C LYS A 38 3.11 -17.15 8.59
N SER A 39 1.83 -16.99 8.61
CA SER A 39 1.13 -16.58 9.84
C SER A 39 -0.37 -16.48 9.60
N SER A 40 -1.12 -16.52 10.71
CA SER A 40 -2.56 -16.27 10.73
C SER A 40 -2.90 -14.82 10.36
N ASP A 41 -1.87 -13.95 10.27
CA ASP A 41 -2.04 -12.52 9.97
C ASP A 41 -1.98 -12.18 8.48
N THR A 42 -2.04 -13.18 7.61
CA THR A 42 -2.04 -12.96 6.17
C THR A 42 -3.45 -13.09 5.62
N VAL A 43 -3.89 -12.06 4.89
CA VAL A 43 -5.18 -12.05 4.21
C VAL A 43 -4.91 -12.05 2.70
N PHE A 44 -5.58 -12.93 1.97
CA PHE A 44 -5.47 -13.00 0.51
C PHE A 44 -6.66 -12.28 -0.13
N LEU A 45 -6.38 -11.24 -0.90
CA LEU A 45 -7.39 -10.48 -1.63
C LEU A 45 -7.36 -10.92 -3.09
N THR A 46 -8.53 -11.29 -3.62
CA THR A 46 -8.62 -11.80 -5.00
C THR A 46 -9.94 -11.42 -5.63
N ARG A 47 -9.94 -11.30 -6.96
CA ARG A 47 -11.16 -11.14 -7.75
C ARG A 47 -11.58 -12.46 -8.41
N ARG A 48 -10.80 -13.51 -8.20
CA ARG A 48 -11.09 -14.81 -8.78
C ARG A 48 -11.72 -15.72 -7.74
N SER A 49 -12.76 -16.45 -8.16
CA SER A 49 -13.38 -17.47 -7.32
C SER A 49 -12.49 -18.70 -7.31
N LEU A 50 -11.53 -18.74 -6.37
CA LEU A 50 -10.61 -19.86 -6.24
C LEU A 50 -11.19 -20.88 -5.28
N LYS A 51 -11.80 -21.92 -5.84
CA LYS A 51 -12.46 -22.96 -5.03
C LYS A 51 -11.47 -23.86 -4.29
N ASP A 52 -10.23 -23.92 -4.76
CA ASP A 52 -9.22 -24.86 -4.27
C ASP A 52 -8.14 -24.27 -3.39
N THR A 53 -8.23 -22.99 -3.03
CA THR A 53 -7.22 -22.42 -2.14
C THR A 53 -7.59 -22.73 -0.70
N LYS A 54 -6.76 -23.53 -0.06
CA LYS A 54 -6.89 -23.85 1.35
C LYS A 54 -6.42 -22.70 2.25
N HIS A 55 -6.57 -21.47 1.76
CA HIS A 55 -6.20 -20.30 2.55
C HIS A 55 -7.34 -19.93 3.46
N GLY A 56 -7.07 -19.90 4.76
CA GLY A 56 -8.08 -19.62 5.77
C GLY A 56 -8.65 -18.21 5.70
N ASN A 57 -7.82 -17.21 5.31
CA ASN A 57 -8.23 -15.81 5.27
C ASN A 57 -8.20 -15.28 3.84
N LYS A 58 -9.31 -15.41 3.17
CA LYS A 58 -9.46 -14.98 1.79
C LYS A 58 -10.66 -14.06 1.68
N ILE A 59 -10.50 -12.93 0.99
CA ILE A 59 -11.60 -12.02 0.71
C ILE A 59 -11.73 -11.90 -0.80
N LEU A 60 -12.94 -12.16 -1.30
CA LEU A 60 -13.26 -12.01 -2.70
C LEU A 60 -13.69 -10.57 -2.96
N ILE A 61 -12.92 -9.86 -3.79
CA ILE A 61 -13.22 -8.48 -4.17
C ILE A 61 -14.10 -8.52 -5.42
N LYS A 62 -15.29 -7.97 -5.32
CA LYS A 62 -16.29 -8.02 -6.40
C LYS A 62 -16.25 -6.80 -7.30
N SER A 63 -15.88 -5.65 -6.77
CA SER A 63 -15.92 -4.38 -7.50
C SER A 63 -14.73 -4.18 -8.41
N GLU A 64 -14.93 -3.42 -9.50
CA GLU A 64 -13.85 -3.09 -10.43
C GLU A 64 -13.20 -1.74 -10.09
N LEU A 65 -13.94 -0.84 -9.43
CA LEU A 65 -13.46 0.50 -9.09
C LEU A 65 -12.76 0.50 -7.75
N ILE A 66 -11.65 1.23 -7.68
CA ILE A 66 -10.81 1.25 -6.47
C ILE A 66 -11.57 1.73 -5.23
N ASP A 67 -12.40 2.75 -5.36
CA ASP A 67 -13.17 3.27 -4.22
C ASP A 67 -14.11 2.21 -3.65
N GLU A 68 -14.73 1.44 -4.52
CA GLU A 68 -15.62 0.36 -4.11
C GLU A 68 -14.85 -0.84 -3.54
N GLN A 69 -13.68 -1.11 -4.09
CA GLN A 69 -12.81 -2.18 -3.58
C GLN A 69 -12.37 -1.87 -2.15
N LEU A 70 -11.99 -0.64 -1.89
CA LEU A 70 -11.61 -0.20 -0.54
C LEU A 70 -12.78 -0.26 0.41
N GLU A 71 -13.97 0.09 -0.06
CA GLU A 71 -15.18 0.01 0.75
C GLU A 71 -15.48 -1.44 1.16
N GLU A 72 -15.25 -2.40 0.27
CA GLU A 72 -15.49 -3.82 0.57
C GLU A 72 -14.61 -4.35 1.71
N ILE A 73 -13.41 -3.77 1.90
CA ILE A 73 -12.48 -4.23 2.93
C ILE A 73 -12.29 -3.21 4.06
N LYS A 74 -13.11 -2.16 4.07
CA LYS A 74 -12.99 -1.06 5.03
C LYS A 74 -12.97 -1.53 6.49
N GLU A 75 -13.88 -2.43 6.84
CA GLU A 75 -13.97 -2.93 8.22
C GLU A 75 -12.70 -3.66 8.66
N VAL A 76 -12.01 -4.30 7.72
CA VAL A 76 -10.78 -5.03 8.00
C VAL A 76 -9.58 -4.10 8.11
N ILE A 77 -9.48 -3.12 7.22
CA ILE A 77 -8.30 -2.26 7.17
C ILE A 77 -8.37 -1.05 8.09
N LYS A 78 -9.56 -0.53 8.36
CA LYS A 78 -9.74 0.68 9.15
C LYS A 78 -9.01 0.64 10.51
N PRO A 79 -9.14 -0.44 11.31
CA PRO A 79 -8.42 -0.52 12.59
C PRO A 79 -6.91 -0.55 12.46
N LEU A 80 -6.39 -0.87 11.28
CA LEU A 80 -4.95 -1.03 11.04
C LEU A 80 -4.30 0.25 10.53
N ILE A 81 -5.09 1.23 10.09
CA ILE A 81 -4.57 2.48 9.55
C ILE A 81 -4.15 3.40 10.69
N LYS A 82 -2.90 3.83 10.67
CA LYS A 82 -2.34 4.75 11.66
C LYS A 82 -1.75 5.95 10.94
N SER A 83 -2.08 7.14 11.39
CA SER A 83 -1.66 8.37 10.74
C SER A 83 -0.13 8.51 10.62
N ASP A 84 0.62 8.02 11.60
CA ASP A 84 2.08 8.07 11.59
C ASP A 84 2.71 7.05 10.63
N LYS A 85 1.96 6.06 10.18
CA LYS A 85 2.44 5.03 9.25
C LYS A 85 2.02 5.27 7.81
N MET A 86 1.15 6.26 7.59
CA MET A 86 0.71 6.58 6.23
C MET A 86 1.88 7.14 5.43
N MET A 87 1.97 6.71 4.17
CA MET A 87 3.06 7.08 3.26
C MET A 87 4.45 6.62 3.75
N SER A 88 4.49 5.56 4.55
CA SER A 88 5.74 5.01 5.08
C SER A 88 6.31 3.86 4.24
N ARG A 89 5.62 3.47 3.17
CA ARG A 89 6.06 2.39 2.28
C ARG A 89 6.18 2.83 0.84
N CYS A 90 7.11 2.20 0.12
CA CYS A 90 7.23 2.44 -1.31
C CYS A 90 5.99 1.90 -2.03
N ILE A 91 5.37 2.73 -2.84
CA ILE A 91 4.17 2.36 -3.58
C ILE A 91 4.46 1.25 -4.59
N GLU A 92 5.66 1.28 -5.16
CA GLU A 92 6.06 0.31 -6.19
C GLU A 92 6.58 -1.01 -5.61
N CYS A 93 7.32 -0.95 -4.50
CA CYS A 93 8.01 -2.12 -3.96
C CYS A 93 7.41 -2.68 -2.68
N ASN A 94 6.52 -1.96 -2.02
CA ASN A 94 5.98 -2.33 -0.71
C ASN A 94 7.01 -2.31 0.42
N THR A 95 8.24 -1.90 0.13
CA THR A 95 9.33 -1.84 1.11
C THR A 95 9.16 -0.63 2.02
N PRO A 96 9.37 -0.77 3.33
CA PRO A 96 9.37 0.40 4.21
C PRO A 96 10.40 1.43 3.76
N LEU A 97 10.02 2.71 3.77
CA LEU A 97 10.90 3.79 3.35
C LEU A 97 11.85 4.17 4.49
N VAL A 98 13.04 4.66 4.10
CA VAL A 98 14.07 5.09 5.03
C VAL A 98 14.30 6.59 4.86
N GLY A 99 14.34 7.33 5.96
CA GLY A 99 14.63 8.76 5.91
C GLY A 99 16.04 9.03 5.42
N VAL A 100 16.21 10.08 4.61
CA VAL A 100 17.52 10.47 4.07
C VAL A 100 17.71 11.97 4.22
N ASP A 101 18.98 12.39 4.27
CA ASP A 101 19.34 13.79 4.24
C ASP A 101 19.03 14.36 2.86
N LYS A 102 18.39 15.54 2.82
CA LYS A 102 17.97 16.13 1.54
C LYS A 102 19.14 16.40 0.59
N TYR A 103 20.34 16.62 1.12
CA TYR A 103 21.51 16.88 0.26
C TYR A 103 21.99 15.63 -0.48
N GLU A 104 21.63 14.46 0.02
CA GLU A 104 21.97 13.21 -0.66
C GLU A 104 21.08 12.94 -1.86
N ILE A 105 19.89 13.54 -1.89
CA ILE A 105 18.90 13.28 -2.96
C ILE A 105 18.65 14.51 -3.83
N GLU A 106 19.42 15.58 -3.68
CA GLU A 106 19.22 16.82 -4.41
C GLU A 106 19.10 16.62 -5.92
N ARG A 107 19.95 15.75 -6.49
CA ARG A 107 19.98 15.47 -7.93
C ARG A 107 18.76 14.69 -8.43
N PHE A 108 18.01 14.08 -7.52
CA PHE A 108 16.93 13.17 -7.89
C PHE A 108 15.54 13.77 -7.75
N VAL A 109 15.46 15.05 -7.39
CA VAL A 109 14.19 15.75 -7.25
C VAL A 109 14.27 17.09 -7.98
N PRO A 110 13.12 17.65 -8.40
CA PRO A 110 13.11 18.99 -9.01
C PRO A 110 13.64 20.03 -8.02
N GLU A 111 14.26 21.07 -8.56
CA GLU A 111 14.88 22.11 -7.73
C GLU A 111 13.87 22.74 -6.75
N TYR A 112 12.66 23.06 -7.23
CA TYR A 112 11.65 23.66 -6.37
C TYR A 112 11.23 22.74 -5.22
N VAL A 113 11.25 21.45 -5.44
CA VAL A 113 10.92 20.45 -4.41
C VAL A 113 12.02 20.43 -3.35
N PHE A 114 13.27 20.44 -3.79
CA PHE A 114 14.42 20.45 -2.88
C PHE A 114 14.39 21.68 -1.95
N HIS A 115 14.05 22.85 -2.47
CA HIS A 115 14.01 24.06 -1.68
C HIS A 115 12.76 24.19 -0.80
N ARG A 116 11.66 23.59 -1.22
CA ARG A 116 10.39 23.74 -0.53
C ARG A 116 10.20 22.75 0.63
N TYR A 117 10.75 21.54 0.49
CA TYR A 117 10.54 20.48 1.47
C TYR A 117 11.84 20.12 2.15
N ASN A 118 11.73 19.66 3.41
CA ASN A 118 12.90 19.32 4.22
C ASN A 118 13.00 17.85 4.59
N ALA A 119 11.89 17.12 4.51
CA ALA A 119 11.84 15.71 4.88
C ALA A 119 11.69 14.83 3.65
N PHE A 120 12.66 13.95 3.43
CA PHE A 120 12.69 13.04 2.30
C PHE A 120 12.93 11.62 2.77
N SER A 121 12.37 10.65 2.02
CA SER A 121 12.57 9.24 2.27
C SER A 121 12.92 8.56 0.96
N VAL A 122 13.56 7.40 1.04
CA VAL A 122 13.96 6.65 -0.15
C VAL A 122 13.63 5.17 0.03
N CYS A 123 13.26 4.52 -1.08
CA CYS A 123 13.10 3.08 -1.12
C CYS A 123 14.49 2.45 -1.35
N THR A 124 14.90 1.56 -0.44
CA THR A 124 16.20 0.90 -0.56
C THR A 124 16.25 -0.08 -1.71
N ALA A 125 15.09 -0.54 -2.20
CA ALA A 125 15.02 -1.49 -3.31
C ALA A 125 15.07 -0.80 -4.68
N CYS A 126 14.17 0.17 -4.95
CA CYS A 126 14.11 0.82 -6.26
C CYS A 126 14.74 2.21 -6.31
N LYS A 127 15.16 2.73 -5.16
CA LYS A 127 15.82 4.04 -5.03
C LYS A 127 14.91 5.25 -5.28
N LYS A 128 13.60 5.03 -5.42
CA LYS A 128 12.66 6.13 -5.61
C LYS A 128 12.63 7.03 -4.37
N VAL A 129 12.61 8.35 -4.59
CA VAL A 129 12.58 9.34 -3.52
C VAL A 129 11.15 9.79 -3.27
N TYR A 130 10.77 9.93 -2.00
CA TYR A 130 9.45 10.35 -1.58
C TYR A 130 9.51 11.59 -0.69
N TRP A 131 8.51 12.45 -0.80
CA TRP A 131 8.33 13.60 0.08
C TRP A 131 6.83 13.85 0.24
N LYS A 132 6.47 14.61 1.27
CA LYS A 132 5.07 14.93 1.56
C LYS A 132 4.69 16.24 0.88
N GLY A 133 4.33 16.17 -0.39
CA GLY A 133 3.91 17.33 -1.18
C GLY A 133 2.39 17.49 -1.23
N SER A 134 1.92 18.34 -2.16
CA SER A 134 0.50 18.59 -2.34
C SER A 134 -0.30 17.32 -2.65
N HIS A 135 0.32 16.38 -3.36
CA HIS A 135 -0.31 15.09 -3.66
C HIS A 135 -0.60 14.33 -2.35
N THR A 136 0.33 14.40 -1.40
CA THR A 136 0.16 13.77 -0.09
C THR A 136 -0.97 14.42 0.70
N GLU A 137 -1.10 15.74 0.61
CA GLU A 137 -2.18 16.47 1.28
C GLU A 137 -3.55 16.04 0.77
N HIS A 138 -3.70 15.88 -0.56
CA HIS A 138 -4.94 15.39 -1.15
C HIS A 138 -5.24 13.96 -0.72
N MET A 139 -4.22 13.13 -0.61
CA MET A 139 -4.36 11.77 -0.14
C MET A 139 -4.82 11.73 1.31
N MET A 140 -4.25 12.59 2.15
CA MET A 140 -4.63 12.68 3.56
C MET A 140 -6.09 13.09 3.72
N GLU A 141 -6.55 14.07 2.93
CA GLU A 141 -7.95 14.49 2.95
C GLU A 141 -8.87 13.35 2.53
N TRP A 142 -8.49 12.62 1.50
CA TRP A 142 -9.26 11.48 1.02
C TRP A 142 -9.35 10.39 2.09
N ILE A 143 -8.25 10.12 2.76
CA ILE A 143 -8.18 9.11 3.81
C ILE A 143 -9.04 9.51 5.00
N GLU A 144 -8.98 10.77 5.43
CA GLU A 144 -9.82 11.26 6.52
C GLU A 144 -11.30 11.05 6.20
N LYS A 145 -11.68 11.40 4.98
CA LYS A 145 -13.06 11.21 4.52
C LYS A 145 -13.43 9.73 4.50
N PHE A 146 -12.54 8.89 4.01
CA PHE A 146 -12.73 7.43 3.97
C PHE A 146 -12.91 6.87 5.36
N MET A 147 -12.15 7.35 6.35
CA MET A 147 -12.20 6.88 7.72
C MET A 147 -13.45 7.34 8.48
N THR A 148 -14.00 8.50 8.11
CA THR A 148 -15.16 9.07 8.80
C THR A 148 -16.50 8.69 8.15
N ASP A 149 -16.52 8.33 6.88
CA ASP A 149 -17.73 7.89 6.18
C ASP A 149 -18.14 6.50 6.67
N HIS A 150 -19.41 6.37 7.01
CA HIS A 150 -19.98 5.10 7.48
C HIS A 150 -20.74 4.38 6.38
#